data_99695494979e87200e0f8ebf7ae21bfc
#
_entry.id   99695494979e87200e0f8ebf7ae21bfc
#
_cell.length_a   1.000
_cell.length_b   1.000
_cell.length_c   1.000
_cell.angle_alpha   90.00
_cell.angle_beta   90.00
_cell.angle_gamma   90.00
#
_symmetry.space_group_name_H-M   'P 1'
#
loop_
_entity.id
_entity.type
_entity.pdbx_description
1 polymer ?
#
loop_
_entity_poly.entity_id
_entity_poly.type
_entity_poly.pdbx_seq_one_letter_code
_entity_poly.pdbx_strand_id
1 'polypeptide(L)'
;MIQHQKTDELALELGRHLRDLRLRQNIDQRRLAQQAAVALNVIKNLESGNGATITSLIKVLRALGQEAWLGTLAPKVSISPMQLLKAKPGRQRASRAKGSSHV
;
A
#
# COMPACT_ATOMS: atom_id res chain seq x y z
N MET A 1 -14.78 11.70 17.91
CA MET A 1 -13.81 11.14 18.81
C MET A 1 -12.93 10.12 18.13
N ILE A 2 -11.66 10.12 18.46
CA ILE A 2 -10.74 9.22 17.79
C ILE A 2 -10.77 7.85 18.44
N GLN A 3 -10.88 6.83 17.62
CA GLN A 3 -10.84 5.48 18.07
C GLN A 3 -9.39 5.02 18.05
N HIS A 4 -8.95 4.43 19.13
CA HIS A 4 -7.59 3.90 19.21
C HIS A 4 -7.62 2.40 19.00
N GLN A 5 -7.73 2.02 17.76
CA GLN A 5 -7.73 0.60 17.42
C GLN A 5 -6.30 0.08 17.41
N LYS A 6 -6.15 -1.17 17.77
CA LYS A 6 -4.84 -1.81 17.72
C LYS A 6 -4.46 -2.07 16.28
N THR A 7 -3.16 -2.16 16.02
CA THR A 7 -2.64 -2.39 14.68
C THR A 7 -3.23 -3.64 14.05
N ASP A 8 -3.31 -4.73 14.80
CA ASP A 8 -3.84 -5.96 14.23
C ASP A 8 -5.33 -5.89 13.99
N GLU A 9 -6.06 -5.08 14.73
CA GLU A 9 -7.49 -4.85 14.45
C GLU A 9 -7.65 -4.10 13.13
N LEU A 10 -6.81 -3.11 12.88
CA LEU A 10 -6.84 -2.36 11.63
C LEU A 10 -6.42 -3.24 10.46
N ALA A 11 -5.42 -4.10 10.66
CA ALA A 11 -4.99 -5.02 9.62
C ALA A 11 -6.11 -6.00 9.27
N LEU A 12 -6.86 -6.47 10.26
CA LEU A 12 -7.98 -7.37 10.03
C LEU A 12 -9.10 -6.66 9.28
N GLU A 13 -9.36 -5.42 9.64
CA GLU A 13 -10.40 -4.63 8.97
C GLU A 13 -10.03 -4.40 7.50
N LEU A 14 -8.77 -4.04 7.23
CA LEU A 14 -8.30 -3.89 5.87
C LEU A 14 -8.45 -5.21 5.11
N GLY A 15 -8.09 -6.31 5.75
CA GLY A 15 -8.21 -7.63 5.12
C GLY A 15 -9.65 -7.96 4.75
N ARG A 16 -10.60 -7.58 5.61
CA ARG A 16 -12.02 -7.80 5.31
C ARG A 16 -12.46 -6.98 4.10
N HIS A 17 -12.00 -5.74 3.99
CA HIS A 17 -12.34 -4.92 2.85
C HIS A 17 -11.78 -5.51 1.56
N LEU A 18 -10.55 -6.03 1.60
CA LEU A 18 -9.95 -6.66 0.43
C LEU A 18 -10.73 -7.90 0.04
N ARG A 19 -11.13 -8.69 1.03
CA ARG A 19 -11.92 -9.89 0.78
C ARG A 19 -13.27 -9.52 0.16
N ASP A 20 -13.93 -8.50 0.67
CA ASP A 20 -15.22 -8.07 0.14
C ASP A 20 -15.10 -7.62 -1.32
N LEU A 21 -14.04 -6.88 -1.64
CA LEU A 21 -13.79 -6.46 -3.01
C LEU A 21 -13.58 -7.66 -3.92
N ARG A 22 -12.80 -8.62 -3.45
CA ARG A 22 -12.55 -9.84 -4.22
C ARG A 22 -13.85 -10.58 -4.49
N LEU A 23 -14.67 -10.75 -3.45
CA LEU A 23 -15.93 -11.45 -3.59
C LEU A 23 -16.90 -10.75 -4.52
N ARG A 24 -16.90 -9.42 -4.50
CA ARG A 24 -17.73 -8.65 -5.43
C ARG A 24 -17.32 -8.87 -6.88
N GLN A 25 -16.06 -9.16 -7.11
CA GLN A 25 -15.57 -9.46 -8.45
C GLN A 25 -15.70 -10.93 -8.81
N ASN A 26 -16.25 -11.71 -7.88
CA ASN A 26 -16.55 -13.11 -8.09
C ASN A 26 -15.32 -13.94 -8.46
N ILE A 27 -14.22 -13.68 -7.79
CA ILE A 27 -13.00 -14.45 -7.98
C ILE A 27 -12.54 -15.03 -6.65
N ASP A 28 -11.88 -16.16 -6.70
CA ASP A 28 -11.37 -16.78 -5.49
C ASP A 28 -9.95 -16.26 -5.17
N GLN A 29 -9.43 -16.69 -4.03
CA GLN A 29 -8.12 -16.22 -3.59
C GLN A 29 -7.01 -16.61 -4.56
N ARG A 30 -7.08 -17.81 -5.11
CA ARG A 30 -6.05 -18.27 -6.06
C ARG A 30 -6.05 -17.41 -7.32
N ARG A 31 -7.23 -17.08 -7.81
CA ARG A 31 -7.34 -16.24 -9.00
C ARG A 31 -6.79 -14.85 -8.74
N LEU A 32 -7.12 -14.27 -7.59
CA LEU A 32 -6.58 -12.96 -7.25
C LEU A 32 -5.07 -13.02 -7.14
N ALA A 33 -4.53 -14.08 -6.54
CA ALA A 33 -3.07 -14.23 -6.42
C ALA A 33 -2.42 -14.26 -7.80
N GLN A 34 -3.02 -14.96 -8.74
CA GLN A 34 -2.52 -15.01 -10.11
C GLN A 34 -2.56 -13.65 -10.77
N GLN A 35 -3.68 -12.95 -10.64
CA GLN A 35 -3.83 -11.63 -11.24
C GLN A 35 -2.88 -10.61 -10.64
N ALA A 36 -2.62 -10.71 -9.36
CA ALA A 36 -1.73 -9.79 -8.66
C ALA A 36 -0.26 -10.20 -8.78
N ALA A 37 0.02 -11.38 -9.30
CA ALA A 37 1.37 -11.93 -9.38
C ALA A 37 2.02 -12.03 -8.00
N VAL A 38 1.27 -12.57 -7.05
CA VAL A 38 1.77 -12.84 -5.70
C VAL A 38 1.44 -14.28 -5.33
N ALA A 39 2.08 -14.79 -4.29
CA ALA A 39 1.79 -16.12 -3.81
C ALA A 39 0.41 -16.17 -3.16
N LEU A 40 -0.23 -17.33 -3.21
CA LEU A 40 -1.54 -17.50 -2.59
C LEU A 40 -1.52 -17.12 -1.11
N ASN A 41 -0.45 -17.46 -0.40
CA ASN A 41 -0.35 -17.13 1.02
C ASN A 41 -0.38 -15.61 1.28
N VAL A 42 0.06 -14.80 0.31
CA VAL A 42 -0.01 -13.35 0.46
C VAL A 42 -1.48 -12.92 0.56
N ILE A 43 -2.33 -13.47 -0.31
CA ILE A 43 -3.76 -13.15 -0.27
C ILE A 43 -4.37 -13.62 1.05
N LYS A 44 -4.06 -14.84 1.45
CA LYS A 44 -4.59 -15.39 2.70
C LYS A 44 -4.17 -14.53 3.90
N ASN A 45 -2.91 -14.12 3.93
CA ASN A 45 -2.39 -13.30 5.02
C ASN A 45 -3.02 -11.92 5.04
N LEU A 46 -3.18 -11.30 3.88
CA LEU A 46 -3.84 -10.00 3.80
C LEU A 46 -5.28 -10.08 4.29
N GLU A 47 -6.03 -11.07 3.83
CA GLU A 47 -7.45 -11.17 4.17
C GLU A 47 -7.68 -11.58 5.62
N SER A 48 -6.71 -12.23 6.24
CA SER A 48 -6.83 -12.63 7.63
C SER A 48 -6.17 -11.64 8.60
N GLY A 49 -5.60 -10.57 8.09
CA GLY A 49 -5.01 -9.55 8.94
C GLY A 49 -3.61 -9.88 9.43
N ASN A 50 -2.92 -10.82 8.80
CA ASN A 50 -1.58 -11.21 9.22
C ASN A 50 -0.48 -10.40 8.53
N GLY A 51 -0.87 -9.47 7.68
CA GLY A 51 0.10 -8.58 7.07
C GLY A 51 0.68 -9.06 5.77
N ALA A 52 1.44 -8.18 5.16
CA ALA A 52 2.13 -8.46 3.90
C ALA A 52 3.10 -7.32 3.66
N THR A 53 3.96 -7.47 2.68
CA THR A 53 4.84 -6.37 2.30
C THR A 53 4.02 -5.28 1.58
N ILE A 54 4.54 -4.07 1.59
CA ILE A 54 3.90 -2.97 0.89
C ILE A 54 3.81 -3.27 -0.60
N THR A 55 4.86 -3.83 -1.18
CA THR A 55 4.86 -4.18 -2.60
C THR A 55 3.73 -5.17 -2.92
N SER A 56 3.55 -6.17 -2.08
CA SER A 56 2.48 -7.15 -2.28
C SER A 56 1.11 -6.48 -2.17
N LEU A 57 0.92 -5.61 -1.20
CA LEU A 57 -0.34 -4.90 -1.03
C LEU A 57 -0.65 -4.06 -2.28
N ILE A 58 0.34 -3.36 -2.81
CA ILE A 58 0.16 -2.56 -4.00
C ILE A 58 -0.28 -3.44 -5.18
N LYS A 59 0.37 -4.59 -5.35
CA LYS A 59 0.01 -5.51 -6.43
C LYS A 59 -1.42 -5.99 -6.30
N VAL A 60 -1.84 -6.30 -5.09
CA VAL A 60 -3.21 -6.78 -4.84
C VAL A 60 -4.22 -5.67 -5.09
N LEU A 61 -3.94 -4.45 -4.63
CA LEU A 61 -4.84 -3.32 -4.87
C LEU A 61 -4.99 -3.04 -6.36
N ARG A 62 -3.90 -3.13 -7.10
CA ARG A 62 -3.96 -2.93 -8.55
C ARG A 62 -4.79 -4.01 -9.22
N ALA A 63 -4.62 -5.25 -8.80
CA ALA A 63 -5.39 -6.36 -9.35
C ALA A 63 -6.88 -6.21 -9.07
N LEU A 64 -7.23 -5.62 -7.93
CA LEU A 64 -8.62 -5.37 -7.56
C LEU A 64 -9.17 -4.06 -8.16
N GLY A 65 -8.35 -3.31 -8.87
CA GLY A 65 -8.76 -2.04 -9.44
C GLY A 65 -8.88 -0.91 -8.43
N GLN A 66 -8.16 -1.01 -7.33
CA GLN A 66 -8.25 -0.05 -6.22
C GLN A 66 -6.98 0.74 -6.01
N GLU A 67 -6.29 1.08 -7.08
CA GLU A 67 -5.08 1.89 -6.97
C GLU A 67 -5.36 3.24 -6.30
N ALA A 68 -6.58 3.73 -6.42
CA ALA A 68 -6.94 5.00 -5.82
C ALA A 68 -6.81 5.00 -4.30
N TRP A 69 -6.86 3.82 -3.67
CA TRP A 69 -6.67 3.73 -2.21
C TRP A 69 -5.28 4.22 -1.81
N LEU A 70 -4.30 4.04 -2.69
CA LEU A 70 -2.94 4.47 -2.40
C LEU A 70 -2.86 5.98 -2.26
N GLY A 71 -3.70 6.70 -2.98
CA GLY A 71 -3.77 8.15 -2.87
C GLY A 71 -4.31 8.61 -1.51
N THR A 72 -5.14 7.79 -0.88
CA THR A 72 -5.63 8.14 0.46
C THR A 72 -4.61 7.82 1.54
N LEU A 73 -3.73 6.85 1.28
CA LEU A 73 -2.67 6.53 2.23
C LEU A 73 -1.60 7.62 2.24
N ALA A 74 -1.29 8.17 1.09
CA ALA A 74 -0.28 9.20 0.95
C ALA A 74 -0.81 10.28 0.04
N PRO A 75 -1.74 11.10 0.54
CA PRO A 75 -2.37 12.12 -0.29
C PRO A 75 -1.33 13.09 -0.82
N LYS A 76 -1.52 13.49 -2.06
CA LYS A 76 -0.62 14.47 -2.65
C LYS A 76 -0.81 15.81 -1.97
N VAL A 77 0.32 16.44 -1.68
CA VAL A 77 0.27 17.78 -1.14
C VAL A 77 0.34 18.74 -2.31
N SER A 78 -0.56 19.70 -2.32
CA SER A 78 -0.55 20.72 -3.36
C SER A 78 0.64 21.64 -3.11
N ILE A 79 1.62 21.58 -3.98
CA ILE A 79 2.84 22.38 -3.85
C ILE A 79 2.96 23.31 -5.03
N SER A 80 3.16 24.61 -4.75
CA SER A 80 3.34 25.58 -5.82
C SER A 80 4.69 25.33 -6.49
N PRO A 81 4.87 25.78 -7.73
CA PRO A 81 6.15 25.64 -8.39
C PRO A 81 7.30 26.26 -7.60
N MET A 82 7.02 27.33 -6.91
CA MET A 82 8.01 27.98 -6.08
C MET A 82 8.47 27.06 -4.95
N GLN A 83 7.53 26.40 -4.32
CA GLN A 83 7.85 25.47 -3.25
C GLN A 83 8.63 24.27 -3.76
N LEU A 84 8.33 23.81 -4.95
CA LEU A 84 9.06 22.70 -5.53
C LEU A 84 10.52 23.07 -5.75
N LEU A 85 10.76 24.28 -6.20
CA LEU A 85 12.13 24.75 -6.40
C LEU A 85 12.88 24.83 -5.09
N LYS A 86 12.20 25.23 -4.04
CA LYS A 86 12.86 25.33 -2.74
C LYS A 86 13.10 23.98 -2.12
N ALA A 87 12.17 23.11 -2.34
CA ALA A 87 12.27 21.81 -1.73
C ALA A 87 13.37 20.99 -2.37
N LYS A 88 13.86 21.36 -3.44
CA LYS A 88 14.81 20.75 -4.05
C LYS A 88 15.47 19.86 -3.27
N PRO A 89 15.61 18.94 -3.51
CA PRO A 89 16.08 17.97 -2.78
C PRO A 89 17.42 17.84 -2.67
N GLY A 90 17.67 18.16 -2.60
CA GLY A 90 18.82 17.97 -2.44
C GLY A 90 19.23 17.00 -1.56
N ARG A 91 19.13 16.93 -1.15
CA ARG A 91 19.42 16.31 -0.51
C ARG A 91 19.08 15.34 -0.08
N GLN A 92 18.91 15.02 -0.39
CA GLN A 92 18.60 14.29 -0.23
C GLN A 92 19.03 13.41 0.39
N ARG A 93 19.54 13.47 0.58
CA ARG A 93 19.86 12.89 0.95
C ARG A 93 20.32 12.59 1.87
N ALA A 94 20.25 12.48 2.37
CA ALA A 94 20.74 12.33 3.03
C ALA A 94 21.60 11.67 3.18
N SER A 95 22.05 11.70 2.92
CA SER A 95 22.64 11.40 2.82
C SER A 95 23.50 10.72 2.74
N ARG A 96 24.03 10.77 2.42
CA ARG A 96 24.47 10.52 2.01
C ARG A 96 25.33 10.02 2.03
N ALA A 97 25.63 10.10 2.07
CA ALA A 97 26.04 10.10 1.77
C ALA A 97 26.74 9.54 1.51
N LYS A 98 27.11 9.45 1.26
CA LYS A 98 27.28 9.26 0.76
C LYS A 98 27.36 8.45 0.57
N GLY A 99 27.65 8.41 0.38
CA GLY A 99 27.24 8.03 0.01
C GLY A 99 27.05 7.30 -0.23
N SER A 100 27.12 7.20 -0.43
CA SER A 100 26.51 6.92 -0.75
C SER A 100 25.92 6.32 -1.07
N SER A 101 25.87 6.30 -1.25
CA SER A 101 25.07 6.24 -1.64
C SER A 101 24.47 5.76 -1.83
N HIS A 102 24.28 5.80 -1.93
CA HIS A 102 23.42 5.94 -2.21
C HIS A 102 22.84 5.32 -2.03
N VAL A 103 23.10 5.43 -1.82
CA VAL A 103 22.45 5.46 -1.62
C VAL A 103 22.13 5.28 -1.74
#